data_8f4c872fa7b6474736db555510fcad3b
#
_entry.id   8f4c872fa7b6474736db555510fcad3b
#
_cell.length_a   1.000
_cell.length_b   1.000
_cell.length_c   1.000
_cell.angle_alpha   90.00
_cell.angle_beta   90.00
_cell.angle_gamma   90.00
#
_symmetry.space_group_name_H-M   'P 1'
#
loop_
_entity.id
_entity.type
_entity.pdbx_description
1 polymer ?
#
loop_
_entity_poly.entity_id
_entity_poly.type
_entity_poly.pdbx_seq_one_letter_code
_entity_poly.pdbx_strand_id
1 'polypeptide(L)'
;MIKLKKILVPTDFSKGAERAYSVAQNIANTFGGTIDFIHIIPTLKYFNESMKRLGVPLDMDKDIYPKVIEESEEKLKKAMNEYLRDENKGESIVKIERKPSEAITKHAAKNGYDLIVIGAKGLDESKMLRGSVTERVIRKSQTPVFSIGDRFDVNNIKNVMLTTDSSELSLAAFPLAAALADTFNADLTLFHVIELYGSVSEDIPRSPGKGEMLSIYEAIIERINKFLTDRKYENIHIQRTGVTFEDEVVITDGGENRTTSLFTKIEKGVSAHYEIEIYAEQEADLVVMATHGHSGFAHLILGSTAEKVAQYVKKPVITVRPQEEDFENLNK
;
A
#
# COMPACT_ATOMS: atom_id res chain seq x y z
N MET A 1 -18.51 -1.90 3.24
CA MET A 1 -17.61 -1.88 2.05
C MET A 1 -16.45 -0.95 2.31
N ILE A 2 -15.23 -1.34 2.01
CA ILE A 2 -14.07 -0.44 2.00
C ILE A 2 -14.32 0.66 0.97
N LYS A 3 -14.18 1.92 1.39
CA LYS A 3 -14.43 3.08 0.53
C LYS A 3 -13.07 3.72 0.22
N LEU A 4 -12.70 3.76 -1.06
CA LEU A 4 -11.54 4.52 -1.54
C LEU A 4 -12.04 5.80 -2.21
N LYS A 5 -12.66 6.68 -1.39
CA LYS A 5 -13.34 7.89 -1.85
C LYS A 5 -12.44 9.10 -1.93
N LYS A 6 -11.40 9.16 -1.10
CA LYS A 6 -10.50 10.30 -1.03
C LYS A 6 -9.06 9.85 -1.24
N ILE A 7 -8.50 10.16 -2.40
CA ILE A 7 -7.21 9.69 -2.85
C ILE A 7 -6.21 10.85 -2.86
N LEU A 8 -5.04 10.66 -2.25
CA LEU A 8 -3.94 11.61 -2.31
C LEU A 8 -2.87 11.12 -3.28
N VAL A 9 -2.46 11.98 -4.21
CA VAL A 9 -1.40 11.70 -5.18
C VAL A 9 -0.24 12.66 -4.97
N PRO A 10 0.83 12.22 -4.27
CA PRO A 10 2.06 12.99 -4.18
C PRO A 10 2.80 12.99 -5.51
N THR A 11 3.33 14.16 -5.90
CA THR A 11 4.09 14.31 -7.14
C THR A 11 5.31 15.20 -6.98
N ASP A 12 6.38 14.83 -7.69
CA ASP A 12 7.57 15.63 -7.95
C ASP A 12 7.67 16.01 -9.45
N PHE A 13 6.58 15.78 -10.19
CA PHE A 13 6.47 15.98 -11.65
C PHE A 13 7.42 15.12 -12.49
N SER A 14 8.02 14.08 -11.91
CA SER A 14 8.82 13.10 -12.65
C SER A 14 7.92 12.14 -13.42
N LYS A 15 8.48 11.49 -14.47
CA LYS A 15 7.81 10.40 -15.18
C LYS A 15 7.40 9.25 -14.26
N GLY A 16 8.19 9.01 -13.22
CA GLY A 16 7.87 8.02 -12.19
C GLY A 16 6.60 8.39 -11.40
N ALA A 17 6.43 9.67 -11.05
CA ALA A 17 5.23 10.17 -10.39
C ALA A 17 4.00 10.17 -11.31
N GLU A 18 4.17 10.50 -12.59
CA GLU A 18 3.08 10.51 -13.60
C GLU A 18 2.37 9.16 -13.74
N ARG A 19 3.09 8.04 -13.51
CA ARG A 19 2.50 6.70 -13.53
C ARG A 19 1.40 6.52 -12.49
N ALA A 20 1.47 7.24 -11.38
CA ALA A 20 0.44 7.20 -10.33
C ALA A 20 -0.86 7.92 -10.76
N TYR A 21 -0.82 8.85 -11.69
CA TYR A 21 -1.97 9.69 -12.05
C TYR A 21 -3.10 8.88 -12.70
N SER A 22 -2.78 8.12 -13.74
CA SER A 22 -3.74 7.26 -14.43
C SER A 22 -4.27 6.15 -13.53
N VAL A 23 -3.43 5.58 -12.65
CA VAL A 23 -3.85 4.58 -11.68
C VAL A 23 -4.83 5.18 -10.67
N ALA A 24 -4.53 6.35 -10.11
CA ALA A 24 -5.43 7.06 -9.21
C ALA A 24 -6.77 7.38 -9.89
N GLN A 25 -6.74 7.85 -11.15
CA GLN A 25 -7.96 8.10 -11.94
C GLN A 25 -8.83 6.86 -12.10
N ASN A 26 -8.23 5.71 -12.42
CA ASN A 26 -8.96 4.47 -12.59
C ASN A 26 -9.57 3.97 -11.28
N ILE A 27 -8.83 4.07 -10.16
CA ILE A 27 -9.36 3.75 -8.83
C ILE A 27 -10.52 4.69 -8.48
N ALA A 28 -10.34 6.00 -8.69
CA ALA A 28 -11.40 6.98 -8.42
C ALA A 28 -12.67 6.72 -9.26
N ASN A 29 -12.53 6.35 -10.53
CA ASN A 29 -13.66 5.97 -11.37
C ASN A 29 -14.40 4.77 -10.78
N THR A 30 -13.66 3.73 -10.39
CA THR A 30 -14.23 2.48 -9.89
C THR A 30 -14.96 2.67 -8.56
N PHE A 31 -14.36 3.43 -7.64
CA PHE A 31 -14.93 3.67 -6.31
C PHE A 31 -15.78 4.95 -6.22
N GLY A 32 -15.87 5.76 -7.28
CA GLY A 32 -16.56 7.05 -7.29
C GLY A 32 -15.91 8.04 -6.31
N GLY A 33 -14.59 8.17 -6.35
CA GLY A 33 -13.78 8.98 -5.45
C GLY A 33 -13.28 10.28 -6.05
N THR A 34 -12.66 11.12 -5.21
CA THR A 34 -11.96 12.35 -5.59
C THR A 34 -10.45 12.21 -5.40
N ILE A 35 -9.69 12.94 -6.19
CA ILE A 35 -8.23 12.87 -6.24
C ILE A 35 -7.65 14.25 -5.97
N ASP A 36 -6.88 14.37 -4.90
CA ASP A 36 -6.10 15.56 -4.61
C ASP A 36 -4.63 15.32 -4.97
N PHE A 37 -4.03 16.28 -5.66
CA PHE A 37 -2.60 16.25 -5.96
C PHE A 37 -1.83 17.09 -4.95
N ILE A 38 -0.71 16.57 -4.45
CA ILE A 38 0.16 17.30 -3.51
C ILE A 38 1.60 17.33 -4.00
N HIS A 39 2.15 18.55 -4.06
CA HIS A 39 3.58 18.79 -4.30
C HIS A 39 4.22 19.40 -3.07
N ILE A 40 5.38 18.85 -2.66
CA ILE A 40 6.15 19.37 -1.52
C ILE A 40 7.44 19.99 -2.02
N ILE A 41 7.58 21.28 -1.83
CA ILE A 41 8.81 22.03 -2.10
C ILE A 41 9.72 21.87 -0.87
N PRO A 42 10.92 21.23 -1.03
CA PRO A 42 11.84 21.06 0.10
C PRO A 42 12.44 22.38 0.57
N THR A 43 12.44 22.65 1.88
CA THR A 43 13.14 23.82 2.41
C THR A 43 14.65 23.56 2.52
N LEU A 44 15.45 24.58 2.21
CA LEU A 44 16.88 24.62 2.45
C LEU A 44 17.16 25.41 3.74
N LYS A 45 17.18 24.72 4.89
CA LYS A 45 17.18 25.31 6.25
C LYS A 45 18.22 26.41 6.48
N TYR A 46 19.38 26.31 5.84
CA TYR A 46 20.50 27.26 6.05
C TYR A 46 20.75 28.16 4.85
N PHE A 47 19.89 28.12 3.84
CA PHE A 47 20.13 28.87 2.60
C PHE A 47 20.16 30.38 2.86
N ASN A 48 19.16 30.93 3.53
CA ASN A 48 19.07 32.35 3.83
C ASN A 48 20.24 32.81 4.70
N GLU A 49 20.66 32.02 5.70
CA GLU A 49 21.83 32.31 6.51
C GLU A 49 23.14 32.30 5.70
N SER A 50 23.28 31.33 4.80
CA SER A 50 24.45 31.21 3.92
C SER A 50 24.52 32.38 2.94
N MET A 51 23.41 32.79 2.34
CA MET A 51 23.35 33.94 1.44
C MET A 51 23.72 35.24 2.18
N LYS A 52 23.19 35.45 3.39
CA LYS A 52 23.56 36.60 4.23
C LYS A 52 25.05 36.63 4.54
N ARG A 53 25.66 35.48 4.88
CA ARG A 53 27.13 35.41 5.17
C ARG A 53 27.96 35.72 3.94
N LEU A 54 27.48 35.37 2.75
CA LEU A 54 28.14 35.65 1.46
C LEU A 54 27.86 37.05 0.94
N GLY A 55 27.07 37.87 1.66
CA GLY A 55 26.69 39.20 1.22
C GLY A 55 25.77 39.25 0.00
N VAL A 56 25.10 38.13 -0.30
CA VAL A 56 24.14 38.03 -1.39
C VAL A 56 22.77 38.45 -0.89
N PRO A 57 22.14 39.50 -1.46
CA PRO A 57 20.83 40.00 -1.05
C PRO A 57 19.68 39.13 -1.61
N LEU A 58 19.68 37.84 -1.32
CA LEU A 58 18.65 36.89 -1.76
C LEU A 58 17.94 36.31 -0.55
N ASP A 59 16.62 36.40 -0.53
CA ASP A 59 15.74 35.83 0.49
C ASP A 59 14.83 34.78 -0.14
N MET A 60 14.96 33.50 0.27
CA MET A 60 14.15 32.41 -0.27
C MET A 60 12.66 32.66 -0.09
N ASP A 61 12.27 33.17 1.09
CA ASP A 61 10.85 33.35 1.43
C ASP A 61 10.18 34.47 0.62
N LYS A 62 10.95 35.49 0.24
CA LYS A 62 10.44 36.67 -0.48
C LYS A 62 10.65 36.57 -2.00
N ASP A 63 11.83 36.08 -2.41
CA ASP A 63 12.27 36.20 -3.78
C ASP A 63 12.06 34.93 -4.60
N ILE A 64 12.12 33.77 -3.95
CA ILE A 64 12.13 32.46 -4.63
C ILE A 64 10.85 31.68 -4.41
N TYR A 65 10.48 31.41 -3.15
CA TYR A 65 9.32 30.54 -2.88
C TYR A 65 8.00 31.01 -3.50
N PRO A 66 7.64 32.30 -3.55
CA PRO A 66 6.40 32.72 -4.18
C PRO A 66 6.31 32.29 -5.66
N LYS A 67 7.42 32.43 -6.40
CA LYS A 67 7.49 32.02 -7.82
C LYS A 67 7.44 30.51 -7.99
N VAL A 68 8.17 29.77 -7.13
CA VAL A 68 8.17 28.30 -7.19
C VAL A 68 6.81 27.73 -6.81
N ILE A 69 6.09 28.36 -5.87
CA ILE A 69 4.71 27.96 -5.53
C ILE A 69 3.80 28.17 -6.74
N GLU A 70 3.80 29.36 -7.34
CA GLU A 70 2.99 29.69 -8.51
C GLU A 70 3.23 28.69 -9.67
N GLU A 71 4.49 28.48 -10.03
CA GLU A 71 4.86 27.49 -11.06
C GLU A 71 4.42 26.05 -10.70
N SER A 72 4.49 25.69 -9.42
CA SER A 72 4.08 24.37 -8.96
C SER A 72 2.56 24.20 -9.00
N GLU A 73 1.81 25.23 -8.63
CA GLU A 73 0.34 25.24 -8.74
C GLU A 73 -0.13 25.12 -10.20
N GLU A 74 0.53 25.85 -11.13
CA GLU A 74 0.23 25.73 -12.55
C GLU A 74 0.51 24.32 -13.08
N LYS A 75 1.65 23.73 -12.70
CA LYS A 75 2.00 22.35 -13.07
C LYS A 75 1.00 21.33 -12.52
N LEU A 76 0.58 21.48 -11.25
CA LEU A 76 -0.44 20.62 -10.65
C LEU A 76 -1.77 20.72 -11.40
N LYS A 77 -2.26 21.95 -11.64
CA LYS A 77 -3.51 22.19 -12.38
C LYS A 77 -3.44 21.60 -13.79
N LYS A 78 -2.29 21.77 -14.47
CA LYS A 78 -2.08 21.17 -15.79
C LYS A 78 -2.15 19.65 -15.73
N ALA A 79 -1.43 19.01 -14.81
CA ALA A 79 -1.44 17.57 -14.63
C ALA A 79 -2.85 17.04 -14.29
N MET A 80 -3.56 17.70 -13.37
CA MET A 80 -4.94 17.33 -13.05
C MET A 80 -5.87 17.43 -14.26
N ASN A 81 -5.73 18.48 -15.09
CA ASN A 81 -6.55 18.66 -16.29
C ASN A 81 -6.23 17.64 -17.39
N GLU A 82 -4.98 17.18 -17.48
CA GLU A 82 -4.53 16.22 -18.47
C GLU A 82 -4.93 14.79 -18.13
N TYR A 83 -4.86 14.42 -16.83
CA TYR A 83 -5.00 13.02 -16.38
C TYR A 83 -6.32 12.70 -15.69
N LEU A 84 -7.01 13.70 -15.14
CA LEU A 84 -8.21 13.47 -14.34
C LEU A 84 -9.49 13.93 -15.04
N ARG A 85 -10.57 13.15 -14.86
CA ARG A 85 -11.92 13.56 -15.25
C ARG A 85 -12.45 14.60 -14.27
N ASP A 86 -13.29 15.52 -14.75
CA ASP A 86 -13.79 16.63 -13.94
C ASP A 86 -14.52 16.18 -12.67
N GLU A 87 -15.27 15.08 -12.73
CA GLU A 87 -15.98 14.51 -11.59
C GLU A 87 -15.07 13.95 -10.49
N ASN A 88 -13.80 13.62 -10.83
CA ASN A 88 -12.83 13.07 -9.87
C ASN A 88 -11.81 14.11 -9.39
N LYS A 89 -11.79 15.32 -9.97
CA LYS A 89 -10.84 16.35 -9.57
C LYS A 89 -11.16 16.89 -8.17
N GLY A 90 -10.17 16.86 -7.32
CA GLY A 90 -10.17 17.49 -6.01
C GLY A 90 -9.26 18.72 -5.97
N GLU A 91 -8.44 18.84 -4.94
CA GLU A 91 -7.58 20.00 -4.69
C GLU A 91 -6.17 19.83 -5.29
N SER A 92 -5.59 20.94 -5.73
CA SER A 92 -4.15 21.08 -6.02
C SER A 92 -3.45 21.70 -4.80
N ILE A 93 -2.52 20.97 -4.18
CA ILE A 93 -1.93 21.35 -2.91
C ILE A 93 -0.43 21.53 -3.07
N VAL A 94 0.08 22.74 -2.77
CA VAL A 94 1.51 23.01 -2.69
C VAL A 94 1.87 23.33 -1.26
N LYS A 95 2.94 22.71 -0.74
CA LYS A 95 3.46 22.97 0.60
C LYS A 95 4.97 23.13 0.56
N ILE A 96 5.48 24.00 1.42
CA ILE A 96 6.92 24.14 1.67
C ILE A 96 7.23 23.43 2.97
N GLU A 97 7.97 22.32 2.88
CA GLU A 97 8.28 21.51 4.06
C GLU A 97 9.68 20.89 3.96
N ARG A 98 10.31 20.71 5.11
CA ARG A 98 11.68 20.16 5.16
C ARG A 98 11.74 18.70 4.75
N LYS A 99 10.72 17.92 5.09
CA LYS A 99 10.69 16.47 4.92
C LYS A 99 9.43 16.06 4.12
N PRO A 100 9.52 15.93 2.80
CA PRO A 100 8.38 15.63 1.95
C PRO A 100 7.57 14.43 2.42
N SER A 101 8.20 13.32 2.78
CA SER A 101 7.49 12.12 3.24
C SER A 101 6.67 12.35 4.50
N GLU A 102 7.16 13.14 5.47
CA GLU A 102 6.42 13.48 6.69
C GLU A 102 5.25 14.43 6.40
N ALA A 103 5.45 15.40 5.51
CA ALA A 103 4.40 16.30 5.08
C ALA A 103 3.25 15.56 4.39
N ILE A 104 3.57 14.63 3.49
CA ILE A 104 2.60 13.80 2.78
C ILE A 104 1.80 12.94 3.78
N THR A 105 2.48 12.16 4.62
CA THR A 105 1.80 11.24 5.55
C THR A 105 0.96 11.96 6.61
N LYS A 106 1.46 13.07 7.15
CA LYS A 106 0.70 13.90 8.09
C LYS A 106 -0.53 14.54 7.41
N HIS A 107 -0.37 14.99 6.16
CA HIS A 107 -1.48 15.56 5.42
C HIS A 107 -2.56 14.52 5.14
N ALA A 108 -2.17 13.32 4.71
CA ALA A 108 -3.08 12.21 4.46
C ALA A 108 -3.88 11.84 5.71
N ALA A 109 -3.20 11.59 6.83
CA ALA A 109 -3.85 11.22 8.09
C ALA A 109 -4.78 12.33 8.63
N LYS A 110 -4.29 13.60 8.64
CA LYS A 110 -5.07 14.73 9.17
C LYS A 110 -6.37 15.00 8.41
N ASN A 111 -6.37 14.76 7.10
CA ASN A 111 -7.50 15.07 6.23
C ASN A 111 -8.33 13.85 5.83
N GLY A 112 -8.07 12.67 6.44
CA GLY A 112 -8.88 11.47 6.27
C GLY A 112 -8.83 10.91 4.84
N TYR A 113 -7.64 10.81 4.24
CA TYR A 113 -7.50 10.14 2.95
C TYR A 113 -7.56 8.62 3.13
N ASP A 114 -8.26 7.96 2.22
CA ASP A 114 -8.43 6.52 2.22
C ASP A 114 -7.25 5.79 1.58
N LEU A 115 -6.55 6.47 0.65
CA LEU A 115 -5.43 5.90 -0.11
C LEU A 115 -4.43 6.99 -0.51
N ILE A 116 -3.14 6.67 -0.42
CA ILE A 116 -2.07 7.43 -1.09
C ILE A 116 -1.63 6.62 -2.32
N VAL A 117 -1.70 7.22 -3.51
CA VAL A 117 -1.18 6.59 -4.75
C VAL A 117 0.09 7.33 -5.15
N ILE A 118 1.23 6.62 -5.16
CA ILE A 118 2.54 7.23 -5.34
C ILE A 118 3.40 6.45 -6.33
N GLY A 119 4.14 7.13 -7.20
CA GLY A 119 5.15 6.50 -8.04
C GLY A 119 6.25 5.83 -7.21
N ALA A 120 6.62 4.61 -7.57
CA ALA A 120 7.66 3.87 -6.85
C ALA A 120 9.06 4.51 -7.02
N LYS A 121 9.30 5.18 -8.16
CA LYS A 121 10.53 5.93 -8.46
C LYS A 121 10.18 7.38 -8.71
N GLY A 122 11.07 8.30 -8.31
CA GLY A 122 10.98 9.72 -8.59
C GLY A 122 11.99 10.14 -9.67
N LEU A 123 12.61 11.34 -9.49
CA LEU A 123 13.56 11.94 -10.44
C LEU A 123 14.80 11.08 -10.73
N ASP A 124 15.21 10.20 -9.82
CA ASP A 124 16.37 9.31 -10.00
C ASP A 124 15.91 7.89 -10.42
N GLU A 125 15.59 7.73 -11.70
CA GLU A 125 15.13 6.47 -12.29
C GLU A 125 16.27 5.43 -12.45
N SER A 126 17.54 5.83 -12.27
CA SER A 126 18.70 4.96 -12.48
C SER A 126 18.85 3.86 -11.43
N LYS A 127 18.19 3.99 -10.29
CA LYS A 127 18.25 3.01 -9.20
C LYS A 127 17.22 1.90 -9.41
N MET A 128 17.63 0.64 -9.24
CA MET A 128 16.72 -0.52 -9.25
C MET A 128 15.70 -0.48 -8.08
N LEU A 129 15.97 0.32 -7.06
CA LEU A 129 15.20 0.42 -5.83
C LEU A 129 14.15 1.54 -5.89
N ARG A 130 13.13 1.44 -5.05
CA ARG A 130 12.12 2.52 -4.88
C ARG A 130 12.76 3.82 -4.41
N GLY A 131 12.14 4.94 -4.78
CA GLY A 131 12.60 6.27 -4.37
C GLY A 131 12.55 6.47 -2.85
N SER A 132 13.50 7.22 -2.33
CA SER A 132 13.64 7.45 -0.87
C SER A 132 12.43 8.13 -0.21
N VAL A 133 11.64 8.91 -0.97
CA VAL A 133 10.40 9.52 -0.47
C VAL A 133 9.32 8.44 -0.36
N THR A 134 9.13 7.63 -1.40
CA THR A 134 8.14 6.54 -1.43
C THR A 134 8.38 5.53 -0.32
N GLU A 135 9.63 5.08 -0.13
CA GLU A 135 10.00 4.18 0.97
C GLU A 135 9.64 4.76 2.35
N ARG A 136 9.96 6.04 2.58
CA ARG A 136 9.62 6.71 3.85
C ARG A 136 8.11 6.95 4.01
N VAL A 137 7.37 7.16 2.93
CA VAL A 137 5.89 7.25 2.96
C VAL A 137 5.32 5.91 3.38
N ILE A 138 5.73 4.80 2.76
CA ILE A 138 5.32 3.43 3.13
C ILE A 138 5.59 3.16 4.62
N ARG A 139 6.79 3.50 5.09
CA ARG A 139 7.23 3.28 6.47
C ARG A 139 6.42 4.06 7.51
N LYS A 140 5.95 5.27 7.18
CA LYS A 140 5.37 6.21 8.15
C LYS A 140 3.87 6.42 8.02
N SER A 141 3.27 6.00 6.89
CA SER A 141 1.87 6.28 6.63
C SER A 141 0.95 5.46 7.53
N GLN A 142 -0.08 6.11 8.05
CA GLN A 142 -1.26 5.45 8.64
C GLN A 142 -2.30 5.11 7.56
N THR A 143 -2.32 5.89 6.49
CA THR A 143 -3.16 5.67 5.33
C THR A 143 -2.52 4.60 4.45
N PRO A 144 -3.27 3.64 3.89
CA PRO A 144 -2.77 2.69 2.90
C PRO A 144 -1.99 3.38 1.77
N VAL A 145 -0.88 2.78 1.33
CA VAL A 145 -0.01 3.35 0.29
C VAL A 145 0.06 2.41 -0.90
N PHE A 146 -0.42 2.87 -2.02
CA PHE A 146 -0.29 2.19 -3.31
C PHE A 146 0.92 2.74 -4.07
N SER A 147 1.98 1.97 -4.12
CA SER A 147 3.21 2.33 -4.82
C SER A 147 3.26 1.66 -6.19
N ILE A 148 3.35 2.48 -7.25
CA ILE A 148 3.26 2.07 -8.65
C ILE A 148 4.67 1.94 -9.23
N GLY A 149 4.99 0.73 -9.73
CA GLY A 149 6.24 0.44 -10.46
C GLY A 149 6.22 0.89 -11.92
N ASP A 150 7.05 0.23 -12.75
CA ASP A 150 7.30 0.69 -14.11
C ASP A 150 6.15 0.46 -15.09
N ARG A 151 5.39 -0.61 -14.93
CA ARG A 151 4.25 -0.95 -15.80
C ARG A 151 3.12 -1.52 -14.96
N PHE A 152 2.00 -0.85 -14.96
CA PHE A 152 0.79 -1.31 -14.31
C PHE A 152 -0.44 -0.85 -15.09
N ASP A 153 -1.25 -1.80 -15.49
CA ASP A 153 -2.56 -1.56 -16.09
C ASP A 153 -3.64 -2.04 -15.13
N VAL A 154 -4.32 -1.09 -14.52
CA VAL A 154 -5.38 -1.35 -13.55
C VAL A 154 -6.60 -2.06 -14.17
N ASN A 155 -6.76 -1.96 -15.49
CA ASN A 155 -7.86 -2.62 -16.20
C ASN A 155 -7.57 -4.12 -16.48
N ASN A 156 -6.37 -4.59 -16.18
CA ASN A 156 -5.96 -5.97 -16.46
C ASN A 156 -5.43 -6.69 -15.21
N ILE A 157 -6.03 -6.41 -14.06
CA ILE A 157 -5.75 -7.14 -12.81
C ILE A 157 -6.59 -8.42 -12.82
N LYS A 158 -5.94 -9.57 -12.78
CA LYS A 158 -6.57 -10.89 -12.72
C LYS A 158 -6.25 -11.62 -11.43
N ASN A 159 -5.13 -11.31 -10.78
CA ASN A 159 -4.74 -11.92 -9.53
C ASN A 159 -4.21 -10.88 -8.54
N VAL A 160 -4.93 -10.71 -7.43
CA VAL A 160 -4.51 -9.93 -6.26
C VAL A 160 -3.85 -10.89 -5.27
N MET A 161 -2.58 -10.70 -5.00
CA MET A 161 -1.83 -11.48 -4.03
C MET A 161 -1.83 -10.78 -2.68
N LEU A 162 -2.39 -11.42 -1.66
CA LEU A 162 -2.27 -11.00 -0.27
C LEU A 162 -1.20 -11.83 0.43
N THR A 163 -0.14 -11.18 0.92
CA THR A 163 0.88 -11.87 1.72
C THR A 163 0.51 -11.88 3.19
N THR A 164 0.67 -13.02 3.85
CA THR A 164 0.39 -13.16 5.28
C THR A 164 1.37 -14.09 5.97
N ASP A 165 1.74 -13.76 7.21
CA ASP A 165 2.40 -14.66 8.15
C ASP A 165 1.40 -15.27 9.15
N SER A 166 0.10 -15.13 8.85
CA SER A 166 -1.04 -15.56 9.66
C SER A 166 -1.20 -14.84 11.01
N SER A 167 -0.42 -13.81 11.30
CA SER A 167 -0.63 -12.96 12.47
C SER A 167 -1.82 -12.03 12.28
N GLU A 168 -2.46 -11.59 13.37
CA GLU A 168 -3.55 -10.61 13.31
C GLU A 168 -3.11 -9.32 12.61
N LEU A 169 -1.85 -8.89 12.82
CA LEU A 169 -1.31 -7.71 12.16
C LEU A 169 -1.24 -7.88 10.65
N SER A 170 -0.82 -9.05 10.16
CA SER A 170 -0.77 -9.32 8.71
C SER A 170 -2.17 -9.40 8.09
N LEU A 171 -3.15 -9.86 8.85
CA LEU A 171 -4.55 -9.97 8.41
C LEU A 171 -5.26 -8.61 8.27
N ALA A 172 -4.71 -7.53 8.84
CA ALA A 172 -5.27 -6.18 8.68
C ALA A 172 -5.36 -5.73 7.19
N ALA A 173 -4.58 -6.36 6.30
CA ALA A 173 -4.63 -6.10 4.86
C ALA A 173 -5.72 -6.91 4.12
N PHE A 174 -6.29 -7.96 4.74
CA PHE A 174 -7.26 -8.86 4.10
C PHE A 174 -8.52 -8.13 3.59
N PRO A 175 -9.20 -7.27 4.37
CA PRO A 175 -10.40 -6.61 3.89
C PRO A 175 -10.17 -5.75 2.66
N LEU A 176 -9.03 -5.04 2.59
CA LEU A 176 -8.66 -4.24 1.42
C LEU A 176 -8.35 -5.13 0.21
N ALA A 177 -7.60 -6.21 0.40
CA ALA A 177 -7.28 -7.15 -0.67
C ALA A 177 -8.55 -7.79 -1.25
N ALA A 178 -9.47 -8.23 -0.41
CA ALA A 178 -10.77 -8.79 -0.80
C ALA A 178 -11.60 -7.77 -1.59
N ALA A 179 -11.70 -6.52 -1.11
CA ALA A 179 -12.45 -5.47 -1.80
C ALA A 179 -11.84 -5.12 -3.16
N LEU A 180 -10.51 -5.14 -3.29
CA LEU A 180 -9.83 -4.90 -4.56
C LEU A 180 -10.05 -6.06 -5.54
N ALA A 181 -9.94 -7.30 -5.08
CA ALA A 181 -10.19 -8.48 -5.91
C ALA A 181 -11.62 -8.49 -6.43
N ASP A 182 -12.63 -8.28 -5.58
CA ASP A 182 -14.04 -8.12 -5.96
C ASP A 182 -14.24 -7.00 -6.99
N THR A 183 -13.64 -5.83 -6.71
CA THR A 183 -13.77 -4.63 -7.55
C THR A 183 -13.21 -4.83 -8.95
N PHE A 184 -12.06 -5.50 -9.06
CA PHE A 184 -11.38 -5.76 -10.33
C PHE A 184 -11.85 -7.07 -11.01
N ASN A 185 -12.78 -7.79 -10.40
CA ASN A 185 -13.18 -9.13 -10.85
C ASN A 185 -11.98 -10.04 -11.05
N ALA A 186 -11.10 -10.06 -10.05
CA ALA A 186 -9.85 -10.79 -10.01
C ALA A 186 -9.90 -11.88 -8.93
N ASP A 187 -9.09 -12.91 -9.09
CA ASP A 187 -8.87 -13.89 -8.04
C ASP A 187 -8.06 -13.29 -6.89
N LEU A 188 -8.29 -13.76 -5.67
CA LEU A 188 -7.50 -13.43 -4.49
C LEU A 188 -6.61 -14.61 -4.13
N THR A 189 -5.30 -14.44 -4.18
CA THR A 189 -4.34 -15.44 -3.71
C THR A 189 -3.81 -15.06 -2.33
N LEU A 190 -4.11 -15.86 -1.33
CA LEU A 190 -3.53 -15.78 0.00
C LEU A 190 -2.19 -16.51 -0.02
N PHE A 191 -1.10 -15.77 0.11
CA PHE A 191 0.26 -16.30 0.01
C PHE A 191 0.96 -16.34 1.37
N HIS A 192 1.32 -17.54 1.81
CA HIS A 192 2.00 -17.78 3.08
C HIS A 192 3.34 -18.49 2.85
N VAL A 193 4.41 -18.03 3.51
CA VAL A 193 5.73 -18.64 3.42
C VAL A 193 6.15 -19.23 4.76
N ILE A 194 6.52 -20.50 4.75
CA ILE A 194 7.15 -21.17 5.87
C ILE A 194 8.67 -21.03 5.72
N GLU A 195 9.27 -20.19 6.56
CA GLU A 195 10.72 -20.00 6.53
C GLU A 195 11.45 -21.18 7.20
N LEU A 196 12.37 -21.81 6.44
CA LEU A 196 13.10 -23.01 6.88
C LEU A 196 14.08 -22.74 8.03
N TYR A 197 14.53 -21.49 8.20
CA TYR A 197 15.53 -21.06 9.17
C TYR A 197 15.05 -19.88 10.05
N GLY A 198 13.79 -19.47 9.94
CA GLY A 198 13.20 -18.41 10.75
C GLY A 198 12.91 -18.84 12.19
N SER A 199 12.60 -17.88 13.04
CA SER A 199 12.00 -18.14 14.35
C SER A 199 10.58 -18.67 14.10
N VAL A 200 10.44 -19.99 14.13
CA VAL A 200 9.15 -20.66 13.97
C VAL A 200 8.38 -20.43 15.27
N SER A 201 7.11 -20.03 15.18
CA SER A 201 6.20 -20.23 16.31
C SER A 201 6.23 -21.71 16.65
N GLU A 202 6.25 -22.08 17.93
CA GLU A 202 6.42 -23.46 18.42
C GLU A 202 5.42 -24.46 17.80
N ASP A 203 4.37 -23.95 17.16
CA ASP A 203 3.26 -24.71 16.57
C ASP A 203 3.43 -25.11 15.09
N ILE A 204 4.46 -24.64 14.37
CA ILE A 204 4.63 -24.96 12.94
C ILE A 204 5.88 -25.82 12.71
N PRO A 205 5.73 -27.06 12.21
CA PRO A 205 6.86 -27.93 11.90
C PRO A 205 7.78 -27.33 10.83
N ARG A 206 9.09 -27.46 11.01
CA ARG A 206 10.11 -26.94 10.07
C ARG A 206 10.06 -27.54 8.67
N SER A 207 9.42 -28.67 8.50
CA SER A 207 9.27 -29.33 7.19
C SER A 207 7.93 -30.08 7.13
N PRO A 208 6.81 -29.35 7.00
CA PRO A 208 5.48 -29.97 7.03
C PRO A 208 5.28 -30.93 5.85
N GLY A 209 4.72 -32.10 6.13
CA GLY A 209 4.17 -33.00 5.13
C GLY A 209 2.83 -32.53 4.58
N LYS A 210 2.20 -33.30 3.68
CA LYS A 210 0.90 -32.93 3.11
C LYS A 210 -0.20 -32.68 4.17
N GLY A 211 -0.24 -33.49 5.25
CA GLY A 211 -1.21 -33.33 6.33
C GLY A 211 -0.98 -32.06 7.15
N GLU A 212 0.27 -31.68 7.33
CA GLU A 212 0.64 -30.45 8.04
C GLU A 212 0.34 -29.19 7.23
N MET A 213 0.54 -29.24 5.90
CA MET A 213 0.11 -28.15 5.01
C MET A 213 -1.39 -27.89 5.08
N LEU A 214 -2.18 -28.97 5.16
CA LEU A 214 -3.62 -28.87 5.34
C LEU A 214 -3.94 -28.20 6.71
N SER A 215 -3.26 -28.61 7.78
CA SER A 215 -3.46 -28.02 9.11
C SER A 215 -3.12 -26.54 9.15
N ILE A 216 -2.06 -26.10 8.45
CA ILE A 216 -1.69 -24.68 8.32
C ILE A 216 -2.77 -23.90 7.55
N TYR A 217 -3.24 -24.45 6.44
CA TYR A 217 -4.33 -23.87 5.66
C TYR A 217 -5.58 -23.66 6.51
N GLU A 218 -6.04 -24.70 7.21
CA GLU A 218 -7.22 -24.61 8.07
C GLU A 218 -7.03 -23.55 9.18
N ALA A 219 -5.86 -23.52 9.80
CA ALA A 219 -5.55 -22.51 10.81
C ALA A 219 -5.54 -21.09 10.27
N ILE A 220 -5.05 -20.87 9.03
CA ILE A 220 -5.08 -19.55 8.41
C ILE A 220 -6.52 -19.11 8.16
N ILE A 221 -7.36 -19.97 7.58
CA ILE A 221 -8.76 -19.64 7.30
C ILE A 221 -9.53 -19.37 8.61
N GLU A 222 -9.30 -20.15 9.65
CA GLU A 222 -9.90 -19.92 10.96
C GLU A 222 -9.50 -18.56 11.54
N ARG A 223 -8.22 -18.21 11.46
CA ARG A 223 -7.71 -16.90 11.94
C ARG A 223 -8.30 -15.74 11.15
N ILE A 224 -8.47 -15.86 9.82
CA ILE A 224 -9.13 -14.83 9.03
C ILE A 224 -10.59 -14.65 9.47
N ASN A 225 -11.34 -15.74 9.63
CA ASN A 225 -12.74 -15.66 10.07
C ASN A 225 -12.86 -15.04 11.48
N LYS A 226 -11.95 -15.42 12.40
CA LYS A 226 -11.88 -14.80 13.71
C LYS A 226 -11.57 -13.32 13.62
N PHE A 227 -10.55 -12.93 12.83
CA PHE A 227 -10.17 -11.52 12.62
C PHE A 227 -11.34 -10.70 12.07
N LEU A 228 -12.05 -11.20 11.06
CA LEU A 228 -13.21 -10.52 10.48
C LEU A 228 -14.34 -10.33 11.52
N THR A 229 -14.59 -11.35 12.34
CA THR A 229 -15.61 -11.32 13.41
C THR A 229 -15.23 -10.32 14.51
N ASP A 230 -14.01 -10.41 15.03
CA ASP A 230 -13.52 -9.56 16.12
C ASP A 230 -13.47 -8.07 15.71
N ARG A 231 -13.20 -7.80 14.41
CA ARG A 231 -13.18 -6.46 13.84
C ARG A 231 -14.52 -5.99 13.26
N LYS A 232 -15.57 -6.79 13.41
CA LYS A 232 -16.95 -6.46 12.96
C LYS A 232 -17.06 -6.18 11.47
N TYR A 233 -16.30 -6.91 10.66
CA TYR A 233 -16.49 -6.92 9.20
C TYR A 233 -17.69 -7.80 8.83
N GLU A 234 -18.91 -7.39 9.21
CA GLU A 234 -20.15 -8.18 9.02
C GLU A 234 -20.48 -8.44 7.56
N ASN A 235 -19.93 -7.66 6.66
CA ASN A 235 -20.17 -7.73 5.23
C ASN A 235 -19.15 -8.54 4.46
N ILE A 236 -18.19 -9.19 5.12
CA ILE A 236 -17.14 -10.01 4.50
C ILE A 236 -17.05 -11.33 5.26
N HIS A 237 -17.12 -12.45 4.56
CA HIS A 237 -16.87 -13.77 5.15
C HIS A 237 -16.26 -14.73 4.13
N ILE A 238 -15.62 -15.79 4.61
CA ILE A 238 -15.10 -16.86 3.77
C ILE A 238 -16.11 -18.00 3.72
N GLN A 239 -16.51 -18.38 2.50
CA GLN A 239 -17.34 -19.54 2.22
C GLN A 239 -16.47 -20.68 1.74
N ARG A 240 -16.58 -21.83 2.42
CA ARG A 240 -15.82 -23.03 2.09
C ARG A 240 -16.44 -23.72 0.86
N THR A 241 -15.61 -24.02 -0.14
CA THR A 241 -16.05 -24.78 -1.35
C THR A 241 -16.01 -26.29 -1.13
N GLY A 242 -15.25 -26.76 -0.15
CA GLY A 242 -14.95 -28.18 0.05
C GLY A 242 -13.73 -28.67 -0.77
N VAL A 243 -13.16 -27.82 -1.61
CA VAL A 243 -11.91 -28.08 -2.32
C VAL A 243 -10.75 -27.56 -1.47
N THR A 244 -9.74 -28.38 -1.26
CA THR A 244 -8.59 -28.02 -0.42
C THR A 244 -7.80 -26.88 -1.07
N PHE A 245 -7.47 -25.84 -0.29
CA PHE A 245 -6.79 -24.61 -0.70
C PHE A 245 -7.60 -23.67 -1.63
N GLU A 246 -8.89 -23.97 -1.84
CA GLU A 246 -9.79 -23.18 -2.66
C GLU A 246 -11.05 -22.84 -1.86
N ASP A 247 -11.31 -21.58 -1.67
CA ASP A 247 -12.48 -21.04 -0.98
C ASP A 247 -13.07 -19.87 -1.79
N GLU A 248 -14.05 -19.22 -1.23
CA GLU A 248 -14.64 -18.01 -1.79
C GLU A 248 -14.70 -16.93 -0.71
N VAL A 249 -14.38 -15.70 -1.09
CA VAL A 249 -14.69 -14.52 -0.27
C VAL A 249 -16.03 -13.97 -0.73
N VAL A 250 -16.97 -13.92 0.17
CA VAL A 250 -18.29 -13.33 -0.08
C VAL A 250 -18.34 -11.94 0.52
N ILE A 251 -18.68 -10.96 -0.31
CA ILE A 251 -18.85 -9.56 0.10
C ILE A 251 -20.30 -9.16 -0.11
N THR A 252 -20.97 -8.78 0.97
CA THR A 252 -22.36 -8.29 0.93
C THR A 252 -22.39 -6.78 0.83
N ASP A 253 -23.04 -6.25 -0.21
CA ASP A 253 -23.20 -4.81 -0.40
C ASP A 253 -24.62 -4.49 -0.84
N GLY A 254 -25.32 -3.63 -0.08
CA GLY A 254 -26.70 -3.25 -0.39
C GLY A 254 -27.71 -4.43 -0.40
N GLY A 255 -27.35 -5.56 0.22
CA GLY A 255 -28.16 -6.79 0.24
C GLY A 255 -27.83 -7.76 -0.90
N GLU A 256 -26.93 -7.43 -1.80
CA GLU A 256 -26.40 -8.31 -2.83
C GLU A 256 -25.08 -8.94 -2.42
N ASN A 257 -24.93 -10.23 -2.68
CA ASN A 257 -23.69 -10.95 -2.43
C ASN A 257 -22.87 -11.02 -3.73
N ARG A 258 -21.61 -10.63 -3.61
CA ARG A 258 -20.60 -10.85 -4.65
C ARG A 258 -19.58 -11.83 -4.14
N THR A 259 -19.08 -12.66 -5.02
CA THR A 259 -18.17 -13.76 -4.67
C THR A 259 -16.89 -13.63 -5.47
N THR A 260 -15.77 -13.78 -4.77
CA THR A 260 -14.41 -13.77 -5.35
C THR A 260 -13.70 -15.07 -4.99
N SER A 261 -13.06 -15.72 -5.95
CA SER A 261 -12.27 -16.93 -5.69
C SER A 261 -11.11 -16.60 -4.76
N LEU A 262 -10.89 -17.45 -3.75
CA LEU A 262 -9.79 -17.37 -2.79
C LEU A 262 -8.91 -18.62 -2.91
N PHE A 263 -7.71 -18.45 -3.41
CA PHE A 263 -6.71 -19.52 -3.46
C PHE A 263 -5.70 -19.35 -2.34
N THR A 264 -5.43 -20.42 -1.59
CA THR A 264 -4.39 -20.40 -0.56
C THR A 264 -3.13 -21.09 -1.06
N LYS A 265 -2.04 -20.35 -1.17
CA LYS A 265 -0.73 -20.84 -1.59
C LYS A 265 0.23 -20.82 -0.42
N ILE A 266 0.76 -21.99 -0.05
CA ILE A 266 1.74 -22.14 1.02
C ILE A 266 3.05 -22.62 0.39
N GLU A 267 4.08 -21.80 0.50
CA GLU A 267 5.41 -22.10 0.00
C GLU A 267 6.42 -22.29 1.14
N LYS A 268 7.47 -23.03 0.87
CA LYS A 268 8.62 -23.22 1.79
C LYS A 268 9.82 -22.51 1.19
N GLY A 269 10.46 -21.68 1.98
CA GLY A 269 11.63 -20.96 1.49
C GLY A 269 12.63 -20.60 2.58
N VAL A 270 13.78 -20.14 2.15
CA VAL A 270 14.83 -19.63 3.06
C VAL A 270 14.46 -18.26 3.62
N SER A 271 13.71 -17.48 2.85
CA SER A 271 13.31 -16.13 3.23
C SER A 271 11.98 -15.76 2.59
N ALA A 272 11.03 -15.29 3.41
CA ALA A 272 9.69 -14.94 2.97
C ALA A 272 9.71 -13.88 1.85
N HIS A 273 10.52 -12.82 1.96
CA HIS A 273 10.55 -11.77 0.94
C HIS A 273 11.01 -12.26 -0.44
N TYR A 274 11.89 -13.25 -0.49
CA TYR A 274 12.39 -13.81 -1.74
C TYR A 274 11.32 -14.67 -2.44
N GLU A 275 10.62 -15.52 -1.68
CA GLU A 275 9.52 -16.32 -2.23
C GLU A 275 8.34 -15.44 -2.67
N ILE A 276 8.06 -14.37 -1.92
CA ILE A 276 7.05 -13.36 -2.30
C ILE A 276 7.45 -12.67 -3.62
N GLU A 277 8.72 -12.28 -3.78
CA GLU A 277 9.21 -11.64 -5.01
C GLU A 277 9.04 -12.58 -6.21
N ILE A 278 9.49 -13.83 -6.09
CA ILE A 278 9.39 -14.81 -7.17
C ILE A 278 7.93 -15.04 -7.57
N TYR A 279 7.08 -15.34 -6.60
CA TYR A 279 5.67 -15.61 -6.89
C TYR A 279 4.96 -14.37 -7.46
N ALA A 280 5.22 -13.19 -6.89
CA ALA A 280 4.63 -11.95 -7.38
C ALA A 280 4.99 -11.68 -8.85
N GLU A 281 6.24 -11.87 -9.24
CA GLU A 281 6.67 -11.63 -10.63
C GLU A 281 6.00 -12.59 -11.63
N GLN A 282 5.73 -13.82 -11.23
CA GLN A 282 5.17 -14.86 -12.10
C GLN A 282 3.64 -14.83 -12.18
N GLU A 283 2.97 -14.67 -11.04
CA GLU A 283 1.56 -14.99 -10.89
C GLU A 283 0.68 -13.82 -10.45
N ALA A 284 1.26 -12.77 -9.83
CA ALA A 284 0.46 -11.67 -9.33
C ALA A 284 0.47 -10.45 -10.25
N ASP A 285 -0.65 -9.73 -10.30
CA ASP A 285 -0.74 -8.42 -10.94
C ASP A 285 -0.63 -7.29 -9.92
N LEU A 286 -1.08 -7.54 -8.70
CA LEU A 286 -1.07 -6.61 -7.58
C LEU A 286 -0.71 -7.35 -6.29
N VAL A 287 0.21 -6.81 -5.51
CA VAL A 287 0.56 -7.31 -4.18
C VAL A 287 -0.07 -6.42 -3.12
N VAL A 288 -0.76 -7.03 -2.16
CA VAL A 288 -1.31 -6.36 -0.97
C VAL A 288 -0.66 -6.97 0.26
N MET A 289 -0.19 -6.15 1.18
CA MET A 289 0.45 -6.64 2.40
C MET A 289 0.30 -5.68 3.56
N ALA A 290 0.31 -6.21 4.78
CA ALA A 290 0.44 -5.38 5.96
C ALA A 290 1.90 -4.95 6.17
N THR A 291 2.09 -3.79 6.80
CA THR A 291 3.44 -3.29 7.14
C THR A 291 4.07 -3.99 8.33
N HIS A 292 3.31 -4.79 9.09
CA HIS A 292 3.74 -5.51 10.28
C HIS A 292 3.20 -6.95 10.25
N GLY A 293 3.90 -7.85 10.92
CA GLY A 293 3.57 -9.25 11.12
C GLY A 293 3.95 -9.70 12.54
N HIS A 294 4.25 -10.99 12.74
CA HIS A 294 4.58 -11.59 14.03
C HIS A 294 5.67 -10.86 14.84
N SER A 295 6.63 -10.23 14.19
CA SER A 295 7.71 -9.50 14.86
C SER A 295 7.32 -8.10 15.33
N GLY A 296 6.03 -7.81 15.48
CA GLY A 296 5.43 -6.51 15.78
C GLY A 296 6.02 -5.77 16.98
N PHE A 297 7.27 -5.29 16.82
CA PHE A 297 7.86 -4.33 17.75
C PHE A 297 7.32 -2.94 17.48
N ALA A 298 6.64 -2.40 18.50
CA ALA A 298 6.32 -0.98 18.71
C ALA A 298 6.06 -0.12 17.45
N HIS A 299 4.87 0.26 17.27
CA HIS A 299 4.21 1.39 16.55
C HIS A 299 4.97 2.19 15.47
N LEU A 300 6.27 1.98 15.20
CA LEU A 300 7.11 2.86 14.36
C LEU A 300 8.03 2.14 13.36
N ILE A 301 8.18 0.81 13.42
CA ILE A 301 9.15 0.09 12.58
C ILE A 301 8.42 -0.74 11.55
N LEU A 302 8.71 -0.51 10.27
CA LEU A 302 8.28 -1.37 9.16
C LEU A 302 8.88 -2.77 9.34
N GLY A 303 8.05 -3.82 9.21
CA GLY A 303 8.51 -5.19 9.30
C GLY A 303 9.57 -5.51 8.23
N SER A 304 10.56 -6.33 8.56
CA SER A 304 11.69 -6.64 7.67
C SER A 304 11.25 -7.22 6.32
N THR A 305 10.24 -8.09 6.31
CA THR A 305 9.67 -8.64 5.07
C THR A 305 8.95 -7.57 4.26
N ALA A 306 8.12 -6.74 4.91
CA ALA A 306 7.41 -5.65 4.25
C ALA A 306 8.36 -4.60 3.66
N GLU A 307 9.45 -4.29 4.37
CA GLU A 307 10.49 -3.39 3.88
C GLU A 307 11.14 -3.93 2.60
N LYS A 308 11.55 -5.20 2.60
CA LYS A 308 12.20 -5.83 1.45
C LYS A 308 11.24 -6.02 0.27
N VAL A 309 10.02 -6.47 0.51
CA VAL A 309 8.98 -6.57 -0.54
C VAL A 309 8.72 -5.20 -1.16
N ALA A 310 8.51 -4.17 -0.34
CA ALA A 310 8.33 -2.81 -0.83
C ALA A 310 9.56 -2.27 -1.58
N GLN A 311 10.75 -2.81 -1.35
CA GLN A 311 12.00 -2.40 -1.98
C GLN A 311 12.29 -3.13 -3.28
N TYR A 312 12.06 -4.44 -3.33
CA TYR A 312 12.54 -5.32 -4.42
C TYR A 312 11.45 -5.77 -5.38
N VAL A 313 10.21 -5.96 -4.94
CA VAL A 313 9.11 -6.39 -5.82
C VAL A 313 8.83 -5.32 -6.87
N LYS A 314 8.88 -5.69 -8.15
CA LYS A 314 8.65 -4.78 -9.30
C LYS A 314 7.16 -4.55 -9.55
N LYS A 315 6.31 -5.50 -9.16
CA LYS A 315 4.86 -5.36 -9.25
C LYS A 315 4.36 -4.20 -8.38
N PRO A 316 3.22 -3.63 -8.68
CA PRO A 316 2.57 -2.67 -7.81
C PRO A 316 2.30 -3.27 -6.43
N VAL A 317 2.56 -2.51 -5.38
CA VAL A 317 2.39 -2.97 -3.99
C VAL A 317 1.51 -1.99 -3.22
N ILE A 318 0.46 -2.52 -2.61
CA ILE A 318 -0.31 -1.79 -1.60
C ILE A 318 0.14 -2.24 -0.22
N THR A 319 0.58 -1.29 0.58
CA THR A 319 0.92 -1.54 1.99
C THR A 319 -0.16 -0.97 2.90
N VAL A 320 -0.60 -1.78 3.84
CA VAL A 320 -1.62 -1.44 4.84
C VAL A 320 -0.98 -1.43 6.22
N ARG A 321 -1.10 -0.34 6.94
CA ARG A 321 -0.66 -0.29 8.33
C ARG A 321 -1.76 -0.81 9.23
N PRO A 322 -1.51 -1.81 10.10
CA PRO A 322 -2.43 -2.21 11.13
C PRO A 322 -2.79 -1.03 12.03
N GLN A 323 -4.02 -0.96 12.52
CA GLN A 323 -4.47 0.11 13.41
C GLN A 323 -3.97 -0.12 14.85
N GLU A 324 -4.06 0.90 15.70
CA GLU A 324 -3.62 0.78 17.11
C GLU A 324 -4.34 -0.34 17.85
N GLU A 325 -5.62 -0.54 17.57
CA GLU A 325 -6.45 -1.63 18.12
C GLU A 325 -5.92 -3.04 17.76
N ASP A 326 -5.24 -3.18 16.61
CA ASP A 326 -4.64 -4.44 16.20
C ASP A 326 -3.43 -4.81 17.07
N PHE A 327 -2.71 -3.82 17.58
CA PHE A 327 -1.56 -4.01 18.46
C PHE A 327 -1.97 -4.27 19.93
N GLU A 328 -3.08 -3.70 20.37
CA GLU A 328 -3.57 -3.90 21.75
C GLU A 328 -4.02 -5.35 22.01
N ASN A 329 -4.55 -6.03 20.99
CA ASN A 329 -5.01 -7.40 21.10
C ASN A 329 -3.87 -8.43 21.17
N LEU A 330 -2.65 -8.10 20.75
CA LEU A 330 -1.48 -8.98 20.89
C LEU A 330 -1.02 -9.13 22.35
N ASN A 331 -1.45 -8.26 23.26
CA ASN A 331 -1.04 -8.23 24.67
C ASN A 331 -2.10 -8.84 25.60
N LYS A 332 -3.19 -9.39 25.07
CA LYS A 332 -4.25 -10.10 25.80
C LYS A 332 -4.16 -11.61 25.56
#